data_ec9ff9bd63c73e8679bc1c00d8091dbf
#
_entry.id   ec9ff9bd63c73e8679bc1c00d8091dbf
#
_cell.length_a   1.000
_cell.length_b   1.000
_cell.length_c   1.000
_cell.angle_alpha   90.00
_cell.angle_beta   90.00
_cell.angle_gamma   90.00
#
_symmetry.space_group_name_H-M   'P 1'
#
loop_
_entity.id
_entity.type
_entity.pdbx_description
1 polymer ?
#
loop_
_entity_poly.entity_id
_entity_poly.type
_entity_poly.pdbx_seq_one_letter_code
_entity_poly.pdbx_strand_id
1 'polypeptide(L)'
;MNFSVEITMKTNLSELPKVKDVYITMLPGNDYKEVASKATELAKSGFNPIPHFPARSIKNQAELKDFVNRCKDGGVKQALVIGGSAQPIGDFHCSLQLLETGLFEGWKIGIAGHPDGSPDISDSNLEKAMIDKKSYANYIVTQWSLEAAPIAKFISKQTLPVHVGITGPLKPVSYTHLTLPTIYSV
;
A
#
# COMPACT_ATOMS: atom_id res chain seq x y z
N MET A 1 -9.47 20.01 1.99
CA MET A 1 -8.50 19.05 1.44
C MET A 1 -8.71 17.75 2.23
N ASN A 2 -8.95 16.63 1.55
CA ASN A 2 -9.05 15.33 2.22
C ASN A 2 -7.65 14.71 2.22
N PHE A 3 -7.17 14.34 3.39
CA PHE A 3 -5.90 13.61 3.52
C PHE A 3 -6.11 12.36 4.37
N SER A 4 -5.25 11.40 4.17
CA SER A 4 -5.15 10.16 4.93
C SER A 4 -3.77 10.08 5.58
N VAL A 5 -3.62 9.20 6.54
CA VAL A 5 -2.33 8.94 7.18
C VAL A 5 -1.94 7.47 6.99
N GLU A 6 -0.65 7.24 6.95
CA GLU A 6 -0.08 5.90 6.99
C GLU A 6 0.53 5.65 8.36
N ILE A 7 0.22 4.50 8.94
CA ILE A 7 0.66 4.10 10.27
C ILE A 7 1.35 2.75 10.25
N THR A 8 2.11 2.49 11.29
CA THR A 8 2.65 1.16 11.59
C THR A 8 1.86 0.50 12.72
N MET A 9 2.15 -0.77 13.00
CA MET A 9 1.53 -1.52 14.10
C MET A 9 1.74 -0.88 15.47
N LYS A 10 2.82 -0.10 15.64
CA LYS A 10 3.21 0.55 16.90
C LYS A 10 2.52 1.90 17.14
N THR A 11 1.81 2.43 16.14
CA THR A 11 1.17 3.75 16.25
C THR A 11 0.02 3.71 17.24
N ASN A 12 0.01 4.66 18.17
CA ASN A 12 -1.08 4.83 19.12
C ASN A 12 -2.25 5.57 18.44
N LEU A 13 -3.46 5.02 18.53
CA LEU A 13 -4.65 5.62 17.91
C LEU A 13 -5.02 6.98 18.46
N SER A 14 -4.68 7.26 19.73
CA SER A 14 -4.93 8.57 20.35
C SER A 14 -4.11 9.71 19.75
N GLU A 15 -3.05 9.38 19.01
CA GLU A 15 -2.15 10.35 18.36
C GLU A 15 -2.56 10.63 16.89
N LEU A 16 -3.59 9.94 16.38
CA LEU A 16 -4.04 10.13 15.02
C LEU A 16 -4.70 11.49 14.84
N PRO A 17 -4.38 12.21 13.75
CA PRO A 17 -5.08 13.43 13.41
C PRO A 17 -6.55 13.13 13.02
N LYS A 18 -7.36 14.16 12.89
CA LYS A 18 -8.76 14.05 12.45
C LYS A 18 -8.83 13.66 10.96
N VAL A 19 -8.67 12.37 10.69
CA VAL A 19 -8.77 11.76 9.36
C VAL A 19 -9.82 10.66 9.36
N LYS A 20 -10.27 10.27 8.18
CA LYS A 20 -11.15 9.10 8.01
C LYS A 20 -10.35 7.88 7.56
N ASP A 21 -9.53 8.03 6.56
CA ASP A 21 -8.81 6.94 5.90
C ASP A 21 -7.42 6.77 6.53
N VAL A 22 -7.13 5.54 7.00
CA VAL A 22 -5.87 5.21 7.68
C VAL A 22 -5.25 4.00 7.02
N TYR A 23 -4.13 4.19 6.35
CA TYR A 23 -3.32 3.12 5.78
C TYR A 23 -2.53 2.41 6.88
N ILE A 24 -2.44 1.09 6.81
CA ILE A 24 -1.70 0.29 7.79
C ILE A 24 -0.60 -0.46 7.05
N THR A 25 0.64 -0.04 7.28
CA THR A 25 1.81 -0.66 6.66
C THR A 25 2.05 -2.05 7.22
N MET A 26 2.20 -3.04 6.34
CA MET A 26 2.73 -4.35 6.67
C MET A 26 4.20 -4.40 6.24
N LEU A 27 5.10 -4.25 7.19
CA LEU A 27 6.55 -4.35 6.96
C LEU A 27 6.98 -5.81 6.83
N PRO A 28 8.11 -6.09 6.15
CA PRO A 28 8.70 -7.44 6.14
C PRO A 28 8.88 -7.98 7.55
N GLY A 29 8.42 -9.21 7.78
CA GLY A 29 8.46 -9.87 9.10
C GLY A 29 7.29 -9.55 10.04
N ASN A 30 6.38 -8.64 9.67
CA ASN A 30 5.14 -8.47 10.44
C ASN A 30 4.20 -9.65 10.25
N ASP A 31 3.50 -10.03 11.31
CA ASP A 31 2.40 -11.00 11.24
C ASP A 31 1.15 -10.31 10.66
N TYR A 32 0.63 -10.85 9.55
CA TYR A 32 -0.61 -10.35 8.94
C TYR A 32 -1.82 -10.37 9.90
N LYS A 33 -1.81 -11.25 10.92
CA LYS A 33 -2.86 -11.31 11.94
C LYS A 33 -2.86 -10.08 12.82
N GLU A 34 -1.69 -9.53 13.13
CA GLU A 34 -1.57 -8.25 13.85
C GLU A 34 -2.08 -7.10 13.01
N VAL A 35 -1.76 -7.10 11.70
CA VAL A 35 -2.28 -6.09 10.75
C VAL A 35 -3.81 -6.14 10.69
N ALA A 36 -4.40 -7.34 10.58
CA ALA A 36 -5.86 -7.52 10.59
C ALA A 36 -6.49 -7.08 11.91
N SER A 37 -5.84 -7.37 13.04
CA SER A 37 -6.30 -6.93 14.37
C SER A 37 -6.27 -5.41 14.49
N LYS A 38 -5.21 -4.76 14.03
CA LYS A 38 -5.09 -3.29 14.02
C LYS A 38 -6.13 -2.65 13.10
N ALA A 39 -6.39 -3.24 11.94
CA ALA A 39 -7.44 -2.79 11.03
C ALA A 39 -8.83 -2.89 11.68
N THR A 40 -9.10 -3.98 12.38
CA THR A 40 -10.35 -4.18 13.13
C THR A 40 -10.50 -3.15 14.27
N GLU A 41 -9.44 -2.86 15.00
CA GLU A 41 -9.43 -1.82 16.05
C GLU A 41 -9.79 -0.44 15.49
N LEU A 42 -9.17 -0.06 14.37
CA LEU A 42 -9.46 1.19 13.66
C LEU A 42 -10.91 1.25 13.16
N ALA A 43 -11.42 0.18 12.56
CA ALA A 43 -12.80 0.12 12.07
C ALA A 43 -13.81 0.31 13.21
N LYS A 44 -13.59 -0.34 14.37
CA LYS A 44 -14.41 -0.18 15.58
C LYS A 44 -14.34 1.24 16.15
N SER A 45 -13.22 1.93 15.95
CA SER A 45 -13.02 3.33 16.39
C SER A 45 -13.57 4.35 15.38
N GLY A 46 -14.24 3.91 14.31
CA GLY A 46 -14.90 4.79 13.33
C GLY A 46 -14.01 5.31 12.21
N PHE A 47 -12.80 4.76 12.05
CA PHE A 47 -11.94 5.02 10.90
C PHE A 47 -12.28 4.08 9.72
N ASN A 48 -11.76 4.42 8.54
CA ASN A 48 -11.73 3.55 7.37
C ASN A 48 -10.32 2.95 7.23
N PRO A 49 -10.03 1.78 7.78
CA PRO A 49 -8.71 1.18 7.68
C PRO A 49 -8.45 0.66 6.27
N ILE A 50 -7.22 0.86 5.80
CA ILE A 50 -6.71 0.41 4.50
C ILE A 50 -5.43 -0.40 4.75
N PRO A 51 -5.53 -1.68 5.12
CA PRO A 51 -4.35 -2.52 5.33
C PRO A 51 -3.60 -2.74 4.02
N HIS A 52 -2.27 -2.78 4.11
CA HIS A 52 -1.42 -3.19 3.02
C HIS A 52 -1.41 -4.72 2.90
N PHE A 53 -1.52 -5.19 1.66
CA PHE A 53 -1.36 -6.59 1.29
C PHE A 53 -0.12 -6.73 0.39
N PRO A 54 1.08 -6.87 0.97
CA PRO A 54 2.30 -7.04 0.21
C PRO A 54 2.45 -8.49 -0.25
N ALA A 55 2.37 -8.73 -1.56
CA ALA A 55 2.39 -10.07 -2.15
C ALA A 55 3.58 -10.90 -1.67
N ARG A 56 4.78 -10.32 -1.68
CA ARG A 56 6.01 -11.01 -1.31
C ARG A 56 6.12 -11.37 0.18
N SER A 57 5.21 -10.85 1.01
CA SER A 57 5.14 -11.16 2.45
C SER A 57 4.01 -12.12 2.81
N ILE A 58 3.34 -12.71 1.83
CA ILE A 58 2.24 -13.67 1.99
C ILE A 58 2.70 -15.01 1.40
N LYS A 59 2.61 -16.08 2.21
CA LYS A 59 3.18 -17.37 1.84
C LYS A 59 2.40 -18.08 0.73
N ASN A 60 1.07 -18.09 0.82
CA ASN A 60 0.24 -18.85 -0.09
C ASN A 60 -1.21 -18.33 -0.07
N GLN A 61 -2.05 -18.91 -0.92
CA GLN A 61 -3.45 -18.53 -1.03
C GLN A 61 -4.26 -18.78 0.26
N ALA A 62 -3.91 -19.78 1.06
CA ALA A 62 -4.60 -20.05 2.31
C ALA A 62 -4.34 -18.93 3.34
N GLU A 63 -3.09 -18.46 3.45
CA GLU A 63 -2.73 -17.32 4.29
C GLU A 63 -3.39 -16.03 3.80
N LEU A 64 -3.38 -15.77 2.49
CA LEU A 64 -4.09 -14.63 1.92
C LEU A 64 -5.58 -14.66 2.26
N LYS A 65 -6.23 -15.81 2.11
CA LYS A 65 -7.65 -16.00 2.43
C LYS A 65 -7.94 -15.75 3.91
N ASP A 66 -7.10 -16.25 4.81
CA ASP A 66 -7.26 -16.01 6.26
C ASP A 66 -7.09 -14.51 6.57
N PHE A 67 -6.10 -13.83 5.98
CA PHE A 67 -5.89 -12.40 6.16
C PHE A 67 -7.10 -11.58 5.68
N VAL A 68 -7.59 -11.83 4.46
CA VAL A 68 -8.77 -11.16 3.91
C VAL A 68 -10.01 -11.40 4.78
N ASN A 69 -10.25 -12.64 5.21
CA ASN A 69 -11.40 -12.97 6.05
C ASN A 69 -11.35 -12.25 7.39
N ARG A 70 -10.20 -12.25 8.09
CA ARG A 70 -10.03 -11.50 9.35
C ARG A 70 -10.33 -10.02 9.20
N CYS A 71 -9.84 -9.41 8.14
CA CYS A 71 -10.13 -8.01 7.83
C CYS A 71 -11.62 -7.80 7.55
N LYS A 72 -12.25 -8.67 6.74
CA LYS A 72 -13.68 -8.60 6.40
C LYS A 72 -14.55 -8.73 7.64
N ASP A 73 -14.26 -9.69 8.50
CA ASP A 73 -14.98 -9.92 9.77
C ASP A 73 -14.80 -8.73 10.73
N GLY A 74 -13.65 -8.05 10.65
CA GLY A 74 -13.35 -6.81 11.36
C GLY A 74 -14.02 -5.55 10.79
N GLY A 75 -14.80 -5.67 9.69
CA GLY A 75 -15.51 -4.53 9.07
C GLY A 75 -14.67 -3.73 8.07
N VAL A 76 -13.49 -4.22 7.68
CA VAL A 76 -12.63 -3.60 6.67
C VAL A 76 -13.25 -3.77 5.28
N LYS A 77 -13.22 -2.70 4.47
CA LYS A 77 -13.82 -2.66 3.12
C LYS A 77 -12.87 -2.18 2.04
N GLN A 78 -11.64 -1.89 2.41
CA GLN A 78 -10.62 -1.33 1.52
C GLN A 78 -9.28 -2.02 1.76
N ALA A 79 -8.43 -2.03 0.74
CA ALA A 79 -7.07 -2.52 0.84
C ALA A 79 -6.13 -1.77 -0.11
N LEU A 80 -4.85 -1.72 0.23
CA LEU A 80 -3.78 -1.35 -0.68
C LEU A 80 -2.98 -2.62 -1.03
N VAL A 81 -3.13 -3.10 -2.28
CA VAL A 81 -2.48 -4.33 -2.75
C VAL A 81 -1.19 -3.97 -3.48
N ILE A 82 -0.07 -4.38 -2.92
CA ILE A 82 1.28 -4.01 -3.38
C ILE A 82 2.17 -5.23 -3.59
N GLY A 83 3.29 -5.06 -4.32
CA GLY A 83 4.28 -6.12 -4.50
C GLY A 83 5.01 -6.45 -3.19
N GLY A 84 5.38 -5.42 -2.44
CA GLY A 84 6.24 -5.53 -1.27
C GLY A 84 7.72 -5.44 -1.62
N SER A 85 8.53 -5.06 -0.63
CA SER A 85 9.96 -4.77 -0.79
C SER A 85 10.89 -5.96 -0.50
N ALA A 86 10.38 -6.99 0.20
CA ALA A 86 11.16 -8.16 0.57
C ALA A 86 11.33 -9.16 -0.60
N GLN A 87 12.25 -10.09 -0.44
CA GLN A 87 12.26 -11.30 -1.26
C GLN A 87 10.97 -12.10 -0.99
N PRO A 88 10.37 -12.72 -2.02
CA PRO A 88 9.17 -13.53 -1.84
C PRO A 88 9.39 -14.65 -0.83
N ILE A 89 8.49 -14.79 0.14
CA ILE A 89 8.53 -15.86 1.13
C ILE A 89 7.66 -17.07 0.77
N GLY A 90 6.95 -16.99 -0.35
CA GLY A 90 6.01 -18.02 -0.81
C GLY A 90 5.64 -17.87 -2.28
N ASP A 91 4.39 -18.18 -2.59
CA ASP A 91 3.90 -18.34 -3.97
C ASP A 91 3.70 -17.02 -4.73
N PHE A 92 3.60 -15.91 -4.02
CA PHE A 92 3.28 -14.61 -4.61
C PHE A 92 4.52 -13.73 -4.80
N HIS A 93 4.74 -13.30 -6.03
CA HIS A 93 5.89 -12.47 -6.43
C HIS A 93 5.49 -11.03 -6.79
N CYS A 94 4.22 -10.80 -7.13
CA CYS A 94 3.72 -9.48 -7.49
C CYS A 94 2.24 -9.31 -7.07
N SER A 95 1.81 -8.05 -6.97
CA SER A 95 0.45 -7.70 -6.54
C SER A 95 -0.65 -8.21 -7.47
N LEU A 96 -0.37 -8.38 -8.77
CA LEU A 96 -1.35 -8.89 -9.73
C LEU A 96 -1.82 -10.31 -9.34
N GLN A 97 -0.90 -11.17 -8.91
CA GLN A 97 -1.25 -12.52 -8.47
C GLN A 97 -2.23 -12.55 -7.28
N LEU A 98 -2.11 -11.57 -6.35
CA LEU A 98 -3.09 -11.44 -5.26
C LEU A 98 -4.46 -11.02 -5.79
N LEU A 99 -4.50 -10.08 -6.73
CA LEU A 99 -5.74 -9.56 -7.31
C LEU A 99 -6.47 -10.63 -8.12
N GLU A 100 -5.76 -11.45 -8.88
CA GLU A 100 -6.29 -12.54 -9.69
C GLU A 100 -6.91 -13.68 -8.87
N THR A 101 -6.65 -13.75 -7.57
CA THR A 101 -7.29 -14.77 -6.69
C THR A 101 -8.80 -14.57 -6.53
N GLY A 102 -9.33 -13.38 -6.84
CA GLY A 102 -10.73 -13.03 -6.61
C GLY A 102 -11.14 -12.81 -5.15
N LEU A 103 -10.20 -12.96 -4.20
CA LEU A 103 -10.51 -12.84 -2.76
C LEU A 103 -10.89 -11.42 -2.33
N PHE A 104 -10.56 -10.41 -3.12
CA PHE A 104 -10.90 -9.00 -2.88
C PHE A 104 -12.21 -8.55 -3.53
N GLU A 105 -13.06 -9.47 -3.96
CA GLU A 105 -14.34 -9.11 -4.57
C GLU A 105 -15.19 -8.25 -3.61
N GLY A 106 -15.72 -7.15 -4.13
CA GLY A 106 -16.50 -6.18 -3.36
C GLY A 106 -15.70 -5.21 -2.50
N TRP A 107 -14.36 -5.28 -2.53
CA TRP A 107 -13.50 -4.33 -1.83
C TRP A 107 -13.15 -3.12 -2.69
N LYS A 108 -12.91 -1.99 -2.03
CA LYS A 108 -12.30 -0.82 -2.67
C LYS A 108 -10.78 -0.98 -2.66
N ILE A 109 -10.18 -1.23 -3.83
CA ILE A 109 -8.78 -1.59 -3.97
C ILE A 109 -7.94 -0.42 -4.47
N GLY A 110 -6.88 -0.11 -3.72
CA GLY A 110 -5.77 0.71 -4.16
C GLY A 110 -4.60 -0.15 -4.67
N ILE A 111 -3.87 0.38 -5.64
CA ILE A 111 -2.63 -0.21 -6.14
C ILE A 111 -1.50 0.82 -6.08
N ALA A 112 -0.25 0.36 -6.00
CA ALA A 112 0.91 1.25 -5.96
C ALA A 112 1.21 1.89 -7.31
N GLY A 113 1.52 3.19 -7.30
CA GLY A 113 2.05 3.95 -8.43
C GLY A 113 3.48 4.43 -8.14
N HIS A 114 4.31 4.53 -9.18
CA HIS A 114 5.73 4.84 -9.09
C HIS A 114 6.05 6.07 -9.96
N PRO A 115 5.81 7.30 -9.50
CA PRO A 115 6.06 8.51 -10.28
C PRO A 115 7.52 8.71 -10.64
N ASP A 116 8.45 8.31 -9.76
CA ASP A 116 9.90 8.42 -9.96
C ASP A 116 10.52 7.15 -10.60
N GLY A 117 9.67 6.22 -11.05
CA GLY A 117 10.13 4.90 -11.50
C GLY A 117 10.48 3.96 -10.35
N SER A 118 11.24 2.92 -10.65
CA SER A 118 11.77 1.96 -9.67
C SER A 118 13.18 1.55 -10.07
N PRO A 119 14.12 1.42 -9.13
CA PRO A 119 15.47 0.96 -9.44
C PRO A 119 15.50 -0.49 -9.94
N ASP A 120 14.51 -1.29 -9.57
CA ASP A 120 14.50 -2.73 -9.82
C ASP A 120 13.58 -3.14 -10.98
N ILE A 121 12.74 -2.20 -11.49
CA ILE A 121 11.72 -2.50 -12.50
C ILE A 121 11.80 -1.44 -13.60
N SER A 122 11.96 -1.87 -14.85
CA SER A 122 11.97 -0.94 -15.98
C SER A 122 10.64 -0.20 -16.12
N ASP A 123 10.68 1.02 -16.67
CA ASP A 123 9.48 1.84 -16.91
C ASP A 123 8.43 1.11 -17.73
N SER A 124 8.83 0.35 -18.75
CA SER A 124 7.93 -0.45 -19.57
C SER A 124 7.21 -1.55 -18.77
N ASN A 125 7.90 -2.18 -17.83
CA ASN A 125 7.30 -3.17 -16.94
C ASN A 125 6.37 -2.52 -15.91
N LEU A 126 6.71 -1.31 -15.41
CA LEU A 126 5.82 -0.54 -14.54
C LEU A 126 4.54 -0.14 -15.29
N GLU A 127 4.64 0.36 -16.52
CA GLU A 127 3.47 0.70 -17.34
C GLU A 127 2.60 -0.52 -17.63
N LYS A 128 3.21 -1.64 -18.01
CA LYS A 128 2.49 -2.91 -18.21
C LYS A 128 1.79 -3.36 -16.94
N ALA A 129 2.47 -3.36 -15.80
CA ALA A 129 1.89 -3.74 -14.52
C ALA A 129 0.72 -2.84 -14.11
N MET A 130 0.73 -1.55 -14.45
CA MET A 130 -0.39 -0.64 -14.22
C MET A 130 -1.59 -1.01 -15.11
N ILE A 131 -1.36 -1.31 -16.39
CA ILE A 131 -2.41 -1.75 -17.32
C ILE A 131 -3.06 -3.05 -16.83
N ASP A 132 -2.26 -4.05 -16.49
CA ASP A 132 -2.72 -5.38 -16.08
C ASP A 132 -3.56 -5.33 -14.78
N LYS A 133 -3.25 -4.41 -13.87
CA LYS A 133 -3.96 -4.25 -12.59
C LYS A 133 -5.19 -3.33 -12.63
N LYS A 134 -5.33 -2.55 -13.71
CA LYS A 134 -6.33 -1.48 -13.79
C LYS A 134 -7.77 -1.97 -13.57
N SER A 135 -8.12 -3.15 -14.10
CA SER A 135 -9.47 -3.73 -13.98
C SER A 135 -9.83 -4.15 -12.56
N TYR A 136 -8.86 -4.35 -11.71
CA TYR A 136 -9.03 -4.75 -10.30
C TYR A 136 -9.04 -3.55 -9.35
N ALA A 137 -8.57 -2.38 -9.79
CA ALA A 137 -8.29 -1.24 -8.93
C ALA A 137 -9.35 -0.15 -9.02
N ASN A 138 -9.61 0.51 -7.91
CA ASN A 138 -10.47 1.68 -7.82
C ASN A 138 -9.67 2.99 -7.79
N TYR A 139 -8.40 2.95 -7.34
CA TYR A 139 -7.53 4.10 -7.25
C TYR A 139 -6.05 3.68 -7.18
N ILE A 140 -5.17 4.65 -7.37
CA ILE A 140 -3.72 4.49 -7.30
C ILE A 140 -3.21 5.27 -6.09
N VAL A 141 -2.25 4.71 -5.35
CA VAL A 141 -1.49 5.41 -4.30
C VAL A 141 -0.05 5.51 -4.77
N THR A 142 0.47 6.73 -4.91
CA THR A 142 1.87 6.89 -5.32
C THR A 142 2.81 6.58 -4.17
N GLN A 143 3.99 6.06 -4.48
CA GLN A 143 5.11 6.23 -3.58
C GLN A 143 5.33 7.72 -3.34
N TRP A 144 5.90 8.07 -2.18
CA TRP A 144 6.27 9.44 -1.90
C TRP A 144 7.37 9.90 -2.87
N SER A 145 7.33 11.15 -3.28
CA SER A 145 8.34 11.81 -4.08
C SER A 145 8.59 13.21 -3.53
N LEU A 146 9.81 13.70 -3.67
CA LEU A 146 10.17 15.06 -3.31
C LEU A 146 9.94 16.03 -4.48
N GLU A 147 9.72 15.51 -5.68
CA GLU A 147 9.62 16.29 -6.90
C GLU A 147 8.17 16.33 -7.41
N ALA A 148 7.65 17.52 -7.59
CA ALA A 148 6.28 17.71 -8.08
C ALA A 148 6.11 17.34 -9.57
N ALA A 149 7.16 17.53 -10.38
CA ALA A 149 7.07 17.32 -11.83
C ALA A 149 6.86 15.84 -12.22
N PRO A 150 7.59 14.85 -11.68
CA PRO A 150 7.29 13.43 -11.89
C PRO A 150 5.89 13.04 -11.46
N ILE A 151 5.42 13.54 -10.31
CA ILE A 151 4.07 13.29 -9.81
C ILE A 151 3.02 13.82 -10.80
N ALA A 152 3.15 15.06 -11.24
CA ALA A 152 2.22 15.67 -12.20
C ALA A 152 2.20 14.90 -13.54
N LYS A 153 3.37 14.52 -14.05
CA LYS A 153 3.51 13.71 -15.26
C LYS A 153 2.88 12.33 -15.08
N PHE A 154 3.06 11.70 -13.91
CA PHE A 154 2.44 10.41 -13.61
C PHE A 154 0.91 10.54 -13.60
N ILE A 155 0.37 11.51 -12.86
CA ILE A 155 -1.08 11.75 -12.75
C ILE A 155 -1.72 11.96 -14.13
N SER A 156 -1.09 12.76 -15.00
CA SER A 156 -1.65 13.08 -16.33
C SER A 156 -1.84 11.85 -17.23
N LYS A 157 -1.15 10.75 -16.95
CA LYS A 157 -1.26 9.49 -17.68
C LYS A 157 -2.32 8.54 -17.10
N GLN A 158 -2.84 8.82 -15.88
CA GLN A 158 -3.73 7.90 -15.21
C GLN A 158 -5.20 8.19 -15.51
N THR A 159 -6.01 7.14 -15.54
CA THR A 159 -7.48 7.24 -15.68
C THR A 159 -8.20 6.93 -14.36
N LEU A 160 -7.51 6.33 -13.39
CA LEU A 160 -8.00 6.10 -12.04
C LEU A 160 -7.66 7.31 -11.17
N PRO A 161 -8.46 7.59 -10.12
CA PRO A 161 -8.09 8.56 -9.10
C PRO A 161 -6.72 8.27 -8.50
N VAL A 162 -5.91 9.30 -8.28
CA VAL A 162 -4.58 9.17 -7.72
C VAL A 162 -4.51 9.83 -6.34
N HIS A 163 -4.14 9.06 -5.34
CA HIS A 163 -3.77 9.54 -4.02
C HIS A 163 -2.26 9.74 -3.99
N VAL A 164 -1.82 10.96 -3.78
CA VAL A 164 -0.39 11.31 -3.78
C VAL A 164 0.20 11.04 -2.41
N GLY A 165 1.21 10.18 -2.36
CA GLY A 165 2.04 9.96 -1.18
C GLY A 165 2.99 11.13 -0.95
N ILE A 166 2.96 11.70 0.25
CA ILE A 166 3.89 12.72 0.70
C ILE A 166 4.50 12.32 2.03
N THR A 167 5.74 12.69 2.25
CA THR A 167 6.37 12.50 3.57
C THR A 167 5.84 13.52 4.56
N GLY A 168 5.62 13.09 5.81
CA GLY A 168 5.43 14.01 6.92
C GLY A 168 6.72 14.77 7.27
N PRO A 169 6.71 15.62 8.31
CA PRO A 169 7.90 16.29 8.80
C PRO A 169 8.98 15.27 9.17
N LEU A 170 10.12 15.30 8.48
CA LEU A 170 11.25 14.42 8.72
C LEU A 170 12.31 15.12 9.55
N LYS A 171 13.02 14.37 10.39
CA LYS A 171 14.21 14.89 11.04
C LYS A 171 15.32 15.13 9.99
N PRO A 172 16.23 16.11 10.16
CA PRO A 172 17.28 16.39 9.18
C PRO A 172 18.10 15.16 8.75
N VAL A 173 18.40 14.24 9.68
CA VAL A 173 19.09 12.97 9.40
C VAL A 173 18.28 12.09 8.43
N SER A 174 16.95 12.09 8.53
CA SER A 174 16.11 11.30 7.62
C SER A 174 16.16 11.83 6.18
N TYR A 175 16.26 13.15 5.98
CA TYR A 175 16.45 13.73 4.64
C TYR A 175 17.77 13.30 3.99
N THR A 176 18.85 13.19 4.75
CA THR A 176 20.14 12.74 4.24
C THR A 176 20.06 11.29 3.73
N HIS A 177 19.33 10.42 4.42
CA HIS A 177 19.12 9.05 3.98
C HIS A 177 18.19 8.94 2.77
N LEU A 178 17.25 9.87 2.59
CA LEU A 178 16.33 9.89 1.46
C LEU A 178 16.96 10.43 0.16
N THR A 179 17.97 11.29 0.29
CA THR A 179 18.65 11.89 -0.87
C THR A 179 19.88 11.09 -1.33
N LEU A 180 20.39 10.19 -0.52
CA LEU A 180 21.39 9.22 -0.96
C LEU A 180 20.67 8.11 -1.78
N PRO A 181 21.27 7.59 -2.85
CA PRO A 181 20.75 6.41 -3.53
C PRO A 181 20.72 5.26 -2.53
N THR A 182 19.60 5.11 -1.87
CA THR A 182 19.40 4.06 -0.89
C THR A 182 19.19 2.76 -1.63
N ILE A 183 20.12 1.85 -1.45
CA ILE A 183 20.07 0.46 -1.85
C ILE A 183 18.84 -0.28 -1.24
N TYR A 184 17.96 0.43 -0.53
CA TYR A 184 16.82 -0.09 0.24
C TYR A 184 15.46 0.54 -0.10
N SER A 185 15.30 1.15 -1.26
CA SER A 185 13.98 1.47 -1.78
C SER A 185 13.49 0.33 -2.66
N VAL A 186 13.08 -0.74 -2.04
CA VAL A 186 12.51 -1.89 -2.74
C VAL A 186 11.04 -2.03 -2.33
#